data_ae053a79d84ed1c45e6d4e7948e731d4
#
_entry.id   ae053a79d84ed1c45e6d4e7948e731d4
#
_cell.length_a   1.000
_cell.length_b   1.000
_cell.length_c   1.000
_cell.angle_alpha   90.00
_cell.angle_beta   90.00
_cell.angle_gamma   90.00
#
_symmetry.space_group_name_H-M   'P 1'
#
loop_
_entity.id
_entity.type
_entity.pdbx_description
1 polymer ?
#
loop_
_entity_poly.entity_id
_entity_poly.type
_entity_poly.pdbx_seq_one_letter_code
_entity_poly.pdbx_strand_id
1 'polypeptide(L)'
;MDLIKDYVCVDIETTGVRPKWDRIIEIGAVKVRDGRKVETFSKLIYPGIPIPERITDLTGITNEMIKGQDKIQQVLPEFIEFAGLAFRT
;
A
#
# COMPACT_ATOMS: atom_id res chain seq x y z
N MET A 1 -29.66 -10.89 4.70
CA MET A 1 -28.74 -9.98 4.03
C MET A 1 -27.41 -10.67 3.81
N ASP A 2 -26.97 -10.71 2.58
CA ASP A 2 -25.68 -11.30 2.26
C ASP A 2 -24.56 -10.34 2.60
N LEU A 3 -23.52 -10.84 3.26
CA LEU A 3 -22.33 -10.08 3.57
C LEU A 3 -21.26 -10.33 2.52
N ILE A 4 -20.53 -9.28 2.21
CA ILE A 4 -19.38 -9.43 1.33
C ILE A 4 -18.31 -10.20 2.10
N LYS A 5 -17.94 -11.37 1.60
CA LYS A 5 -16.98 -12.25 2.26
C LYS A 5 -15.63 -12.30 1.55
N ASP A 6 -15.61 -11.91 0.29
CA ASP A 6 -14.40 -11.91 -0.53
C ASP A 6 -14.06 -10.48 -0.91
N TYR A 7 -12.93 -9.97 -0.44
CA TYR A 7 -12.54 -8.59 -0.70
C TYR A 7 -11.05 -8.39 -0.42
N VAL A 8 -10.55 -7.23 -0.85
CA VAL A 8 -9.22 -6.77 -0.50
C VAL A 8 -9.37 -5.44 0.23
N CYS A 9 -8.82 -5.36 1.43
CA CYS A 9 -8.69 -4.10 2.16
C CYS A 9 -7.33 -3.51 1.82
N VAL A 10 -7.30 -2.23 1.45
CA VAL A 10 -6.05 -1.54 1.08
C VAL A 10 -5.85 -0.33 1.97
N ASP A 11 -4.65 -0.18 2.47
CA ASP A 11 -4.24 1.00 3.22
C ASP A 11 -2.97 1.54 2.60
N ILE A 12 -2.94 2.85 2.37
CA ILE A 12 -1.84 3.52 1.68
C ILE A 12 -1.30 4.63 2.57
N GLU A 13 0.03 4.70 2.68
CA GLU A 13 0.70 5.82 3.33
C GLU A 13 1.38 6.66 2.25
N THR A 14 1.34 7.98 2.42
CA THR A 14 1.89 8.94 1.46
C THR A 14 2.72 10.00 2.16
N THR A 15 3.44 10.80 1.38
CA THR A 15 4.21 11.93 1.92
C THR A 15 3.32 13.11 2.33
N GLY A 16 2.04 13.07 1.99
CA GLY A 16 1.07 14.12 2.33
C GLY A 16 -0.21 13.95 1.54
N VAL A 17 -1.02 15.02 1.51
CA VAL A 17 -2.36 14.97 0.93
C VAL A 17 -2.52 15.74 -0.39
N ARG A 18 -1.44 16.19 -0.99
CA ARG A 18 -1.47 16.96 -2.23
C ARG A 18 -1.25 16.03 -3.43
N PRO A 19 -2.29 15.69 -4.22
CA PRO A 19 -2.19 14.66 -5.26
C PRO A 19 -1.10 14.89 -6.30
N LYS A 20 -0.78 16.17 -6.62
CA LYS A 20 0.23 16.49 -7.62
C LYS A 20 1.67 16.37 -7.09
N TRP A 21 1.86 16.55 -5.78
CA TRP A 21 3.18 16.70 -5.20
C TRP A 21 3.56 15.55 -4.30
N ASP A 22 2.58 14.94 -3.65
CA ASP A 22 2.85 13.89 -2.70
C ASP A 22 2.86 12.52 -3.37
N ARG A 23 3.59 11.59 -2.75
CA ARG A 23 3.88 10.28 -3.33
C ARG A 23 3.55 9.20 -2.33
N ILE A 24 3.21 8.02 -2.85
CA ILE A 24 2.97 6.84 -2.03
C ILE A 24 4.30 6.33 -1.49
N ILE A 25 4.33 6.00 -0.19
CA ILE A 25 5.50 5.45 0.47
C ILE A 25 5.28 4.04 1.02
N GLU A 26 4.02 3.60 1.10
CA GLU A 26 3.70 2.23 1.51
C GLU A 26 2.34 1.82 0.96
N ILE A 27 2.25 0.57 0.53
CA ILE A 27 0.97 -0.07 0.23
C ILE A 27 0.86 -1.30 1.12
N GLY A 28 -0.20 -1.33 1.94
CA GLY A 28 -0.55 -2.50 2.72
C GLY A 28 -1.91 -3.00 2.27
N ALA A 29 -2.06 -4.32 2.20
CA ALA A 29 -3.34 -4.89 1.80
C ALA A 29 -3.56 -6.25 2.45
N VAL A 30 -4.83 -6.58 2.67
CA VAL A 30 -5.24 -7.85 3.21
C VAL A 30 -6.30 -8.43 2.28
N LYS A 31 -6.08 -9.65 1.84
CA LYS A 31 -7.05 -10.39 1.04
C LYS A 31 -7.90 -11.24 1.97
N VAL A 32 -9.21 -11.11 1.86
CA VAL A 32 -10.17 -11.86 2.65
C VAL A 32 -11.00 -12.75 1.73
N ARG A 33 -11.09 -14.02 2.07
CA ARG A 33 -11.89 -15.02 1.34
C ARG A 33 -12.78 -15.72 2.34
N ASP A 34 -14.06 -15.78 2.03
CA ASP A 34 -15.05 -16.44 2.87
C ASP A 34 -14.98 -15.92 4.33
N GLY A 35 -14.80 -14.61 4.46
CA GLY A 35 -14.72 -13.95 5.76
C GLY A 35 -13.42 -14.15 6.52
N ARG A 36 -12.41 -14.77 5.90
CA ARG A 36 -11.14 -15.07 6.57
C ARG A 36 -9.98 -14.41 5.85
N LYS A 37 -9.03 -13.90 6.62
CA LYS A 37 -7.79 -13.37 6.07
C LYS A 37 -6.95 -14.53 5.53
N VAL A 38 -6.64 -14.49 4.24
CA VAL A 38 -5.89 -15.58 3.59
C VAL A 38 -4.52 -15.14 3.11
N GLU A 39 -4.32 -13.85 2.87
CA GLU A 39 -3.05 -13.36 2.33
C GLU A 39 -2.87 -11.89 2.64
N THR A 40 -1.64 -11.46 2.85
CA THR A 40 -1.31 -10.05 3.06
C THR A 40 -0.26 -9.59 2.06
N PHE A 41 -0.29 -8.31 1.76
CA PHE A 41 0.69 -7.63 0.92
C PHE A 41 1.19 -6.42 1.69
N SER A 42 2.49 -6.19 1.71
CA SER A 42 3.05 -5.02 2.36
C SER A 42 4.36 -4.65 1.68
N LYS A 43 4.42 -3.42 1.17
CA LYS A 43 5.61 -2.91 0.48
C LYS A 43 5.84 -1.45 0.81
N LEU A 44 7.07 -1.15 1.20
CA LEU A 44 7.57 0.21 1.25
C LEU A 44 7.98 0.61 -0.16
N ILE A 45 7.84 1.91 -0.47
CA ILE A 45 8.08 2.43 -1.82
C ILE A 45 8.98 3.64 -1.74
N TYR A 46 9.99 3.69 -2.59
CA TYR A 46 10.85 4.86 -2.69
C TYR A 46 10.12 5.96 -3.48
N PRO A 47 9.81 7.10 -2.83
CA PRO A 47 8.98 8.13 -3.48
C PRO A 47 9.74 9.10 -4.37
N GLY A 48 11.08 9.13 -4.28
CA GLY A 48 11.90 10.09 -5.02
C GLY A 48 11.91 11.49 -4.43
N ILE A 49 11.20 11.71 -3.32
CA ILE A 49 11.19 12.97 -2.58
C ILE A 49 11.34 12.66 -1.09
N PRO A 50 11.84 13.63 -0.29
CA PRO A 50 11.95 13.38 1.15
C PRO A 50 10.60 13.25 1.82
N ILE A 51 10.54 12.42 2.86
CA ILE A 51 9.34 12.31 3.71
C ILE A 51 9.38 13.44 4.73
N PRO A 52 8.34 14.27 4.82
CA PRO A 52 8.27 15.30 5.86
C PRO A 52 8.31 14.68 7.26
N GLU A 53 8.94 15.36 8.19
CA GLU A 53 9.06 14.86 9.56
C GLU A 53 7.72 14.53 10.20
N ARG A 54 6.69 15.35 9.95
CA ARG A 54 5.34 15.10 10.49
C ARG A 54 4.74 13.80 9.97
N ILE A 55 5.10 13.40 8.74
CA ILE A 55 4.61 12.13 8.17
C ILE A 55 5.36 10.97 8.82
N THR A 56 6.66 11.09 9.04
CA THR A 56 7.42 10.09 9.78
C THR A 56 6.85 9.91 11.20
N ASP A 57 6.50 11.01 11.86
CA ASP A 57 5.91 10.95 13.21
C ASP A 57 4.57 10.25 13.21
N LEU A 58 3.78 10.44 12.15
CA LEU A 58 2.46 9.86 12.04
C LEU A 58 2.49 8.38 11.65
N THR A 59 3.35 8.02 10.70
CA THR A 59 3.36 6.68 10.10
C THR A 59 4.44 5.76 10.63
N GLY A 60 5.49 6.32 11.24
CA GLY A 60 6.67 5.56 11.63
C GLY A 60 7.63 5.29 10.47
N ILE A 61 7.31 5.71 9.25
CA ILE A 61 8.16 5.48 8.08
C ILE A 61 9.17 6.61 7.96
N THR A 62 10.46 6.25 7.93
CA THR A 62 11.55 7.21 7.87
C THR A 62 12.17 7.23 6.47
N ASN A 63 12.92 8.30 6.18
CA ASN A 63 13.67 8.39 4.94
C ASN A 63 14.69 7.25 4.81
N GLU A 64 15.22 6.78 5.91
CA GLU A 64 16.16 5.65 5.93
C GLU A 64 15.48 4.36 5.49
N MET A 65 14.25 4.14 5.95
CA MET A 65 13.51 2.91 5.65
C MET A 65 13.17 2.75 4.18
N ILE A 66 12.90 3.85 3.48
CA ILE A 66 12.52 3.81 2.07
C ILE A 66 13.72 3.84 1.12
N LYS A 67 14.90 4.11 1.65
CA LYS A 67 16.11 4.18 0.85
C LYS A 67 16.41 2.80 0.24
N GLY A 68 16.55 2.75 -1.07
CA GLY A 68 16.80 1.49 -1.77
C GLY A 68 15.57 0.65 -2.04
N GLN A 69 14.38 1.09 -1.63
CA GLN A 69 13.15 0.38 -1.94
C GLN A 69 12.73 0.58 -3.39
N ASP A 70 11.91 -0.33 -3.90
CA ASP A 70 11.38 -0.24 -5.26
C ASP A 70 10.52 1.00 -5.44
N LYS A 71 10.45 1.49 -6.66
CA LYS A 71 9.59 2.61 -7.04
C LYS A 71 8.18 2.10 -7.31
N ILE A 72 7.22 3.04 -7.35
CA ILE A 72 5.81 2.69 -7.57
C ILE A 72 5.59 1.93 -8.87
N GLN A 73 6.34 2.25 -9.92
CA GLN A 73 6.22 1.56 -11.20
C GLN A 73 6.56 0.06 -11.10
N GLN A 74 7.37 -0.31 -10.13
CA GLN A 74 7.75 -1.71 -9.89
C GLN A 74 6.78 -2.41 -8.94
N VAL A 75 6.28 -1.66 -7.94
CA VAL A 75 5.41 -2.23 -6.90
C VAL A 75 3.98 -2.37 -7.38
N LEU A 76 3.48 -1.43 -8.18
CA LEU A 76 2.09 -1.41 -8.62
C LEU A 76 1.68 -2.69 -9.37
N PRO A 77 2.48 -3.21 -10.31
CA PRO A 77 2.14 -4.49 -10.96
C PRO A 77 2.02 -5.65 -9.98
N GLU A 78 2.89 -5.69 -8.97
CA GLU A 78 2.84 -6.72 -7.93
C GLU A 78 1.55 -6.62 -7.11
N PHE A 79 1.17 -5.39 -6.76
CA PHE A 79 -0.05 -5.15 -6.02
C PHE A 79 -1.28 -5.53 -6.86
N ILE A 80 -1.30 -5.16 -8.14
CA ILE A 80 -2.41 -5.49 -9.04
C ILE A 80 -2.56 -7.01 -9.16
N GLU A 81 -1.47 -7.72 -9.28
CA GLU A 81 -1.50 -9.19 -9.32
C GLU A 81 -2.04 -9.77 -8.03
N PHE A 82 -1.60 -9.24 -6.89
CA PHE A 82 -2.12 -9.65 -5.58
C PHE A 82 -3.63 -9.42 -5.49
N ALA A 83 -4.08 -8.22 -5.84
CA ALA A 83 -5.48 -7.81 -5.71
C ALA A 83 -6.36 -8.41 -6.81
N GLY A 84 -5.83 -8.62 -8.00
CA GLY A 84 -6.60 -9.03 -9.17
C GLY A 84 -7.36 -10.32 -8.98
N LEU A 85 -6.81 -11.26 -8.24
CA LEU A 85 -7.48 -12.54 -7.97
C LEU A 85 -8.74 -12.37 -7.12
N ALA A 86 -8.83 -11.31 -6.34
CA ALA A 86 -10.00 -11.05 -5.51
C ALA A 86 -11.20 -10.58 -6.33
N PHE A 87 -10.96 -10.04 -7.52
CA PHE A 87 -11.99 -9.47 -8.39
C PHE A 87 -12.39 -10.37 -9.55
N ARG A 88 -11.75 -11.52 -9.68
CA ARG A 88 -12.10 -12.50 -10.71
C ARG A 88 -13.21 -13.39 -10.20
N THR A 89 -14.17 -13.58 -11.03
CA THR A 89 -15.31 -14.46 -10.74
C THR A 89 -15.15 -15.81 -11.44
#